data_297d4964935d90bad52557ee4b2857c0
#
_entry.id   297d4964935d90bad52557ee4b2857c0
#
_cell.length_a   1.000
_cell.length_b   1.000
_cell.length_c   1.000
_cell.angle_alpha   90.00
_cell.angle_beta   90.00
_cell.angle_gamma   90.00
#
_symmetry.space_group_name_H-M   'P 1'
#
loop_
_entity.id
_entity.type
_entity.pdbx_description
1 polymer ?
#
loop_
_entity_poly.entity_id
_entity_poly.type
_entity_poly.pdbx_seq_one_letter_code
_entity_poly.pdbx_strand_id
1 'polypeptide(L)'
;SSFISPNIADSHQIIQSKDLGIVNIVGLRGFGDYVPLTIEGHVKNIFQQKQSLEFDIVHDSGALYYLASFSYENEDFLTFNIWIQPHAATQKHQIKFQKIMYID
;
A
#
# COMPACT_ATOMS: atom_id res chain seq x y z
N SER A 1 10.54 -8.44 -2.40
CA SER A 1 9.22 -8.39 -2.19
C SER A 1 8.41 -8.12 -3.42
N SER A 2 7.84 -8.96 -3.99
CA SER A 2 7.09 -8.59 -5.12
C SER A 2 5.89 -9.43 -5.25
N PHE A 3 4.81 -8.80 -5.13
CA PHE A 3 3.54 -9.40 -5.41
C PHE A 3 3.10 -9.13 -6.84
N ILE A 4 3.89 -8.38 -7.58
CA ILE A 4 3.60 -8.08 -8.98
C ILE A 4 4.23 -9.18 -9.82
N SER A 5 3.42 -9.87 -10.59
CA SER A 5 3.94 -10.93 -11.43
C SER A 5 4.78 -10.36 -12.57
N PRO A 6 5.77 -11.10 -13.05
CA PRO A 6 6.57 -10.65 -14.19
C PRO A 6 5.73 -10.32 -15.42
N ASN A 7 4.67 -11.05 -15.64
CA ASN A 7 3.82 -10.79 -16.80
C ASN A 7 3.14 -9.44 -16.72
N ILE A 8 2.69 -9.06 -15.54
CA ILE A 8 2.08 -7.76 -15.35
C ILE A 8 3.11 -6.66 -15.54
N ALA A 9 4.30 -6.86 -14.98
CA ALA A 9 5.36 -5.88 -15.14
C ALA A 9 5.72 -5.67 -16.60
N ASP A 10 5.85 -6.75 -17.35
CA ASP A 10 6.19 -6.67 -18.76
C ASP A 10 5.12 -5.95 -19.55
N SER A 11 3.87 -6.27 -19.32
CA SER A 11 2.79 -5.68 -20.10
C SER A 11 2.63 -4.18 -19.84
N HIS A 12 3.09 -3.71 -18.69
CA HIS A 12 2.99 -2.30 -18.34
C HIS A 12 4.31 -1.56 -18.45
N GLN A 13 5.34 -2.19 -19.03
CA GLN A 13 6.65 -1.59 -19.16
C GLN A 13 7.27 -1.23 -17.82
N ILE A 14 6.90 -1.94 -16.78
CA ILE A 14 7.43 -1.70 -15.46
C ILE A 14 8.76 -2.43 -15.36
N ILE A 15 9.75 -1.76 -14.80
CA ILE A 15 11.05 -2.36 -14.62
C ILE A 15 10.99 -3.30 -13.42
N GLN A 16 11.03 -4.59 -13.69
CA GLN A 16 10.85 -5.58 -12.65
C GLN A 16 11.92 -5.58 -11.59
N SER A 17 13.13 -5.31 -11.96
CA SER A 17 14.22 -5.30 -11.01
C SER A 17 14.15 -4.14 -10.06
N LYS A 18 13.26 -3.27 -10.26
CA LYS A 18 13.09 -2.24 -9.33
C LYS A 18 12.20 -2.64 -8.27
N ASP A 19 12.19 -2.78 -7.63
CA ASP A 19 11.91 -2.65 -6.39
C ASP A 19 10.59 -2.01 -6.16
N LEU A 20 9.59 -2.82 -6.41
CA LEU A 20 8.22 -2.44 -6.12
C LEU A 20 7.74 -3.20 -4.91
N GLY A 21 7.30 -2.48 -3.91
CA GLY A 21 6.64 -3.04 -2.76
C GLY A 21 5.16 -2.77 -2.82
N ILE A 22 4.40 -3.48 -2.02
CA ILE A 22 2.96 -3.30 -1.94
C ILE A 22 2.54 -3.12 -0.50
N VAL A 23 1.75 -2.08 -0.27
CA VAL A 23 1.03 -1.92 0.98
C VAL A 23 -0.35 -2.49 0.79
N ASN A 24 -0.75 -3.40 1.66
CA ASN A 24 -2.06 -4.02 1.61
C ASN A 24 -2.79 -3.74 2.91
N ILE A 25 -3.95 -3.13 2.81
CA ILE A 25 -4.80 -2.89 3.95
C ILE A 25 -6.09 -3.66 3.71
N VAL A 26 -6.49 -4.45 4.70
CA VAL A 26 -7.65 -5.30 4.56
C VAL A 26 -8.78 -4.74 5.42
N GLY A 27 -9.91 -4.47 4.78
CA GLY A 27 -11.10 -4.08 5.48
C GLY A 27 -11.96 -5.29 5.75
N LEU A 28 -12.12 -5.63 7.01
CA LEU A 28 -12.94 -6.76 7.41
C LEU A 28 -14.06 -6.29 8.31
N ARG A 29 -15.15 -7.02 8.28
CA ARG A 29 -16.24 -6.77 9.19
C ARG A 29 -16.73 -8.09 9.74
N GLY A 30 -17.20 -8.07 10.99
CA GLY A 30 -17.44 -9.28 11.73
C GLY A 30 -18.61 -10.12 11.28
N PHE A 31 -19.43 -9.71 10.38
CA PHE A 31 -20.61 -10.48 9.98
C PHE A 31 -20.74 -10.60 8.47
N GLY A 32 -19.62 -10.69 7.79
CA GLY A 32 -19.63 -10.88 6.35
C GLY A 32 -19.79 -9.62 5.55
N ASP A 33 -20.17 -8.53 6.17
CA ASP A 33 -20.19 -7.23 5.51
C ASP A 33 -18.88 -6.52 5.77
N TYR A 34 -18.52 -5.64 4.89
CA TYR A 34 -17.35 -4.81 5.10
C TYR A 34 -17.71 -3.36 4.91
N VAL A 35 -17.01 -2.51 5.62
CA VAL A 35 -17.23 -1.08 5.57
C VAL A 35 -16.25 -0.48 4.61
N PRO A 36 -16.70 0.22 3.58
CA PRO A 36 -15.77 0.91 2.68
C PRO A 36 -14.95 1.92 3.47
N LEU A 37 -13.69 2.03 3.09
CA LEU A 37 -12.74 2.93 3.72
C LEU A 37 -12.26 3.96 2.71
N THR A 38 -11.98 5.16 3.19
CA THR A 38 -11.19 6.11 2.44
C THR A 38 -9.78 6.03 2.98
N ILE A 39 -8.84 5.70 2.13
CA ILE A 39 -7.45 5.52 2.54
C ILE A 39 -6.57 6.41 1.70
N GLU A 40 -5.72 7.16 2.36
CA GLU A 40 -4.71 7.94 1.67
C GLU A 40 -3.43 7.86 2.46
N GLY A 41 -2.31 8.04 1.79
CA GLY A 41 -1.05 7.97 2.48
C GLY A 41 0.12 8.28 1.59
N HIS A 42 1.27 8.26 2.21
CA HIS A 42 2.52 8.45 1.49
C HIS A 42 3.63 7.67 2.18
N VAL A 43 4.70 7.46 1.44
CA VAL A 43 5.92 6.87 1.97
C VAL A 43 7.06 7.85 1.71
N LYS A 44 7.96 7.96 2.68
CA LYS A 44 9.05 8.92 2.64
C LYS A 44 10.37 8.23 2.95
N ASN A 45 11.41 8.57 2.20
CA ASN A 45 12.74 8.05 2.48
C ASN A 45 13.51 9.00 3.40
N ILE A 46 14.78 8.66 3.70
CA ILE A 46 15.57 9.47 4.61
C ILE A 46 15.95 10.83 4.02
N PHE A 47 15.82 11.00 2.72
CA PHE A 47 16.09 12.27 2.07
C PHE A 47 14.84 13.14 1.99
N GLN A 48 13.77 12.75 2.67
CA GLN A 48 12.49 13.47 2.70
C GLN A 48 11.77 13.46 1.35
N GLN A 49 12.12 12.55 0.48
CA GLN A 49 11.41 12.38 -0.77
C GLN A 49 10.17 11.54 -0.54
N LYS A 50 9.04 12.03 -1.01
CA LYS A 50 7.74 11.40 -0.77
C LYS A 50 7.17 10.78 -2.04
N GLN A 51 6.52 9.65 -1.85
CA GLN A 51 5.69 9.06 -2.89
C GLN A 51 4.28 8.97 -2.33
N SER A 52 3.30 9.38 -3.13
CA SER A 52 1.91 9.16 -2.75
C SER A 52 1.55 7.70 -2.94
N LEU A 53 0.76 7.18 -2.03
CA LEU A 53 0.23 5.83 -2.14
C LEU A 53 -1.17 5.93 -2.73
N GLU A 54 -1.34 5.35 -3.92
CA GLU A 54 -2.62 5.32 -4.61
C GLU A 54 -3.22 3.95 -4.38
N PHE A 55 -4.28 3.86 -3.61
CA PHE A 55 -4.85 2.59 -3.22
C PHE A 55 -5.93 2.14 -4.19
N ASP A 56 -5.74 0.95 -4.76
CA ASP A 56 -6.73 0.29 -5.58
C ASP A 56 -7.52 -0.68 -4.72
N ILE A 57 -8.80 -0.79 -4.98
CA ILE A 57 -9.68 -1.65 -4.22
C ILE A 57 -9.84 -2.97 -4.95
N VAL A 58 -9.55 -4.06 -4.25
CA VAL A 58 -9.78 -5.40 -4.75
C VAL A 58 -10.77 -6.08 -3.82
N HIS A 59 -11.83 -6.62 -4.41
CA HIS A 59 -12.90 -7.25 -3.68
C HIS A 59 -12.78 -8.76 -3.87
N ASP A 60 -12.57 -9.48 -2.80
CA ASP A 60 -12.38 -10.92 -2.89
C ASP A 60 -12.86 -11.61 -1.61
N SER A 61 -13.69 -12.64 -1.78
CA SER A 61 -14.11 -13.54 -0.71
C SER A 61 -14.63 -12.86 0.55
N GLY A 62 -15.39 -11.80 0.37
CA GLY A 62 -15.99 -11.11 1.50
C GLY A 62 -15.07 -10.12 2.20
N ALA A 63 -13.95 -9.80 1.60
CA ALA A 63 -13.03 -8.79 2.11
C ALA A 63 -12.74 -7.75 1.04
N LEU A 64 -12.44 -6.55 1.50
CA LEU A 64 -11.94 -5.49 0.63
C LEU A 64 -10.46 -5.32 0.90
N TYR A 65 -9.68 -5.43 -0.14
CA TYR A 65 -8.24 -5.22 -0.06
C TYR A 65 -7.92 -3.89 -0.73
N TYR A 66 -7.13 -3.08 -0.05
CA TYR A 66 -6.68 -1.80 -0.56
C TYR A 66 -5.19 -1.91 -0.80
N LEU A 67 -4.80 -1.89 -2.05
CA LEU A 67 -3.43 -2.16 -2.45
C LEU A 67 -2.81 -0.91 -3.08
N ALA A 68 -1.63 -0.56 -2.62
CA ALA A 68 -0.86 0.52 -3.22
C ALA A 68 0.57 0.06 -3.42
N SER A 69 1.14 0.38 -4.57
CA SER A 69 2.53 0.05 -4.84
C SER A 69 3.42 1.27 -4.60
N PHE A 70 4.65 1.01 -4.29
CA PHE A 70 5.65 2.04 -4.12
C PHE A 70 6.99 1.52 -4.60
N SER A 71 7.88 2.43 -4.99
CA SER A 71 9.22 2.04 -5.39
C SER A 71 10.20 2.26 -4.25
N TYR A 72 11.25 1.46 -4.22
CA TYR A 72 12.28 1.59 -3.20
C TYR A 72 13.63 1.14 -3.74
N GLU A 73 14.68 1.50 -3.01
CA GLU A 73 16.03 1.07 -3.33
C GLU A 73 16.52 0.11 -2.24
N ASN A 74 17.65 -0.54 -2.49
CA ASN A 74 18.23 -1.45 -1.53
C ASN A 74 18.61 -0.69 -0.26
N GLU A 75 18.28 -1.29 0.88
CA GLU A 75 18.57 -0.73 2.20
C GLU A 75 17.89 0.63 2.42
N ASP A 76 16.75 0.82 1.77
CA ASP A 76 16.01 2.06 1.88
C ASP A 76 15.19 2.06 3.18
N PHE A 77 15.40 3.06 4.00
CA PHE A 77 14.65 3.21 5.24
C PHE A 77 13.44 4.07 4.95
N LEU A 78 12.28 3.46 5.00
CA LEU A 78 11.04 4.13 4.60
C LEU A 78 10.12 4.36 5.79
N THR A 79 9.48 5.52 5.79
CA THR A 79 8.46 5.86 6.77
C THR A 79 7.14 5.96 6.03
N PHE A 80 6.17 5.17 6.49
CA PHE A 80 4.84 5.13 5.91
C PHE A 80 3.89 5.89 6.82
N ASN A 81 3.11 6.78 6.23
CA ASN A 81 2.04 7.48 6.92
C ASN A 81 0.76 7.24 6.15
N ILE A 82 -0.21 6.64 6.81
CA ILE A 82 -1.46 6.25 6.17
C ILE A 82 -2.60 6.72 7.04
N TRP A 83 -3.60 7.34 6.42
CA TRP A 83 -4.80 7.78 7.11
C TRP A 83 -5.97 6.99 6.59
N ILE A 84 -6.75 6.44 7.51
CA ILE A 84 -7.88 5.59 7.20
C ILE A 84 -9.12 6.19 7.83
N GLN A 85 -10.16 6.36 7.02
CA GLN A 85 -11.43 6.84 7.51
C GLN A 85 -12.55 5.96 6.99
N PRO A 86 -13.25 5.22 7.86
CA PRO A 86 -14.44 4.50 7.44
C PRO A 86 -15.51 5.48 6.97
N HIS A 87 -16.24 5.14 5.93
CA HIS A 87 -17.21 6.05 5.35
C HIS A 87 -18.28 6.49 6.34
N ALA A 88 -18.61 5.63 7.29
CA ALA A 88 -19.65 5.96 8.28
C ALA A 88 -19.11 6.71 9.49
N ALA A 89 -17.81 6.99 9.52
CA ALA A 89 -17.18 7.61 10.68
C ALA A 89 -16.73 9.02 10.38
N THR A 90 -16.60 9.83 11.43
CA THR A 90 -16.12 11.19 11.28
C THR A 90 -14.64 11.31 11.62
N GLN A 91 -14.07 10.27 12.20
CA GLN A 91 -12.66 10.30 12.61
C GLN A 91 -11.77 9.57 11.63
N LYS A 92 -10.59 10.13 11.40
CA LYS A 92 -9.53 9.46 10.68
C LYS A 92 -8.61 8.80 11.67
N HIS A 93 -8.10 7.64 11.28
CA HIS A 93 -7.08 6.94 12.06
C HIS A 93 -5.78 7.00 11.30
N GLN A 94 -4.72 7.31 12.00
CA GLN A 94 -3.40 7.37 11.39
C GLN A 94 -2.61 6.12 11.75
N ILE A 95 -2.00 5.53 10.73
CA ILE A 95 -1.06 4.44 10.91
C ILE A 95 0.28 4.95 10.44
N LYS A 96 1.28 4.86 11.30
CA LYS A 96 2.63 5.27 10.96
C LYS A 96 3.58 4.14 11.33
N PHE A 97 4.40 3.73 10.37
CA PHE A 97 5.39 2.71 10.64
C PHE A 97 6.60 2.90 9.74
N GLN A 98 7.68 2.24 10.10
CA GLN A 98 8.94 2.33 9.37
C GLN A 98 9.42 0.95 9.01
N LYS A 99 10.11 0.86 7.90
CA LYS A 99 10.64 -0.41 7.43
C LYS A 99 11.87 -0.18 6.58
N ILE A 100 12.86 -1.04 6.75
CA ILE A 100 14.02 -1.07 5.87
C ILE A 100 13.73 -2.08 4.77
N MET A 101 13.84 -1.62 3.53
CA MET A 101 13.57 -2.46 2.35
C MET A 101 14.88 -2.95 1.78
N TYR A 102 14.91 -4.21 1.38
CA TYR A 102 16.09 -4.81 0.78
C TYR A 102 15.74 -5.38 -0.57
N ILE A 103 16.70 -5.31 -1.48
CA ILE A 103 16.59 -5.95 -2.77
C ILE A 103 17.33 -7.28 -2.70
N ASP A 104 16.65 -8.34 -3.06
CA ASP A 104 17.26 -9.68 -3.07
C ASP A 104 18.16 -9.88 -4.29
#